data_df1c2fd9d99afa6c2e8d6ec16d3daca9
#
_entry.id   df1c2fd9d99afa6c2e8d6ec16d3daca9
#
_cell.length_a   1.000
_cell.length_b   1.000
_cell.length_c   1.000
_cell.angle_alpha   90.00
_cell.angle_beta   90.00
_cell.angle_gamma   90.00
#
_symmetry.space_group_name_H-M   'P 1'
#
loop_
_entity.id
_entity.type
_entity.pdbx_description
1 polymer ?
#
loop_
_entity_poly.entity_id
_entity_poly.type
_entity_poly.pdbx_seq_one_letter_code
_entity_poly.pdbx_strand_id
1 'polypeptide(L)' 'MTNTAKLQGKMREKGLTIDMLSREVGLSRTGLFNKIHNKKEFLCNEVQKIGKVLDLSDAETQAIFFA' A
#
# COMPACT_ATOMS: atom_id res chain seq x y z
N MET A 1 -6.16 -8.67 -5.64
CA MET A 1 -4.73 -8.97 -5.51
C MET A 1 -3.92 -7.68 -5.72
N THR A 2 -2.95 -7.44 -4.87
CA THR A 2 -2.14 -6.21 -4.95
C THR A 2 -1.09 -6.34 -6.05
N ASN A 3 -0.96 -5.29 -6.86
CA ASN A 3 0.16 -5.18 -7.78
C ASN A 3 1.37 -4.64 -7.01
N THR A 4 2.20 -5.55 -6.53
CA THR A 4 3.33 -5.24 -5.65
C THR A 4 4.31 -4.25 -6.29
N ALA A 5 4.62 -4.44 -7.57
CA ALA A 5 5.58 -3.58 -8.26
C ALA A 5 5.08 -2.13 -8.35
N LYS A 6 3.80 -1.94 -8.68
CA LYS A 6 3.20 -0.61 -8.75
C LYS A 6 3.14 0.06 -7.38
N LEU A 7 2.78 -0.69 -6.35
CA LEU A 7 2.73 -0.14 -4.99
C LEU A 7 4.12 0.28 -4.53
N GLN A 8 5.12 -0.57 -4.71
CA GLN A 8 6.50 -0.24 -4.35
C GLN A 8 7.03 0.94 -5.15
N GLY A 9 6.66 1.05 -6.43
CA GLY A 9 7.01 2.19 -7.27
C GLY A 9 6.45 3.49 -6.71
N LYS A 10 5.21 3.50 -6.28
CA LYS A 10 4.60 4.67 -5.65
C LYS A 10 5.26 5.02 -4.32
N MET A 11 5.58 4.03 -3.51
CA MET A 11 6.30 4.26 -2.27
C MET A 11 7.64 4.94 -2.52
N ARG A 12 8.41 4.45 -3.49
CA ARG A 12 9.69 5.06 -3.86
C ARG A 12 9.50 6.49 -4.38
N GLU A 13 8.49 6.70 -5.21
CA GLU A 13 8.18 8.02 -5.76
C GLU A 13 7.90 9.03 -4.64
N LYS A 14 7.22 8.60 -3.59
CA LYS A 14 6.90 9.45 -2.44
C LYS A 14 7.97 9.44 -1.34
N GLY A 15 9.04 8.69 -1.53
CA GLY A 15 10.12 8.60 -0.56
C GLY A 15 9.75 7.87 0.73
N LEU A 16 8.81 6.93 0.65
CA LEU A 16 8.34 6.18 1.82
C LEU A 16 8.92 4.78 1.86
N THR A 17 9.48 4.43 3.01
CA THR A 17 9.91 3.06 3.30
C THR A 17 8.72 2.28 3.85
N ILE A 18 8.87 0.96 3.91
CA ILE A 18 7.84 0.10 4.51
C ILE A 18 7.60 0.45 5.98
N ASP A 19 8.67 0.78 6.73
CA ASP A 19 8.54 1.23 8.12
C ASP A 19 7.70 2.50 8.23
N MET A 20 7.98 3.48 7.39
CA MET A 20 7.26 4.74 7.41
C MET A 20 5.78 4.53 7.06
N LEU A 21 5.51 3.76 6.01
CA LEU A 21 4.13 3.51 5.60
C LEU A 21 3.37 2.71 6.66
N SER A 22 4.02 1.72 7.29
CA SER A 22 3.37 0.91 8.34
C SER A 22 2.91 1.79 9.50
N ARG A 23 3.73 2.76 9.91
CA ARG A 23 3.36 3.70 10.98
C ARG A 23 2.17 4.57 10.57
N GLU A 24 2.17 5.05 9.33
CA GLU A 24 1.09 5.92 8.84
C GLU A 24 -0.25 5.18 8.77
N VAL A 25 -0.26 3.90 8.47
CA VAL A 25 -1.50 3.14 8.30
C VAL A 25 -1.86 2.28 9.52
N GLY A 26 -1.04 2.32 10.56
CA GLY A 26 -1.33 1.61 11.81
C GLY A 26 -1.12 0.10 11.73
N LEU A 27 -0.22 -0.36 10.88
CA LEU A 27 0.14 -1.78 10.75
C LEU A 27 1.55 -2.01 11.28
N SER A 28 1.84 -3.26 11.67
CA SER A 28 3.22 -3.65 11.92
C SER A 28 3.96 -3.74 10.59
N ARG A 29 5.28 -3.62 10.63
CA ARG A 29 6.11 -3.77 9.44
C ARG A 29 5.90 -5.12 8.76
N THR A 30 5.89 -6.20 9.55
CA THR A 30 5.67 -7.56 9.04
C THR A 30 4.26 -7.70 8.45
N GLY A 31 3.25 -7.14 9.12
CA GLY A 31 1.88 -7.18 8.62
C GLY A 31 1.74 -6.47 7.27
N LEU A 32 2.33 -5.28 7.14
CA LEU A 32 2.32 -4.55 5.88
C LEU A 32 3.10 -5.31 4.80
N PHE A 33 4.28 -5.83 5.13
CA PHE A 33 5.08 -6.62 4.19
C PHE A 33 4.26 -7.79 3.62
N ASN A 34 3.58 -8.53 4.48
CA ASN A 34 2.78 -9.69 4.05
C ASN A 34 1.65 -9.27 3.11
N LYS A 35 1.01 -8.14 3.36
CA LYS A 35 -0.08 -7.63 2.52
C LYS A 35 0.44 -7.11 1.18
N ILE A 36 1.58 -6.42 1.18
CA ILE A 36 2.22 -5.94 -0.05
C ILE A 36 2.56 -7.12 -0.97
N HIS A 37 3.02 -8.22 -0.39
CA HIS A 37 3.46 -9.39 -1.14
C HIS A 37 2.38 -10.46 -1.30
N ASN A 38 1.12 -10.10 -1.10
CA ASN A 38 -0.06 -10.96 -1.36
C ASN A 38 -0.12 -12.22 -0.49
N LYS A 39 0.54 -12.21 0.65
CA LYS A 39 0.38 -13.29 1.64
C LYS A 39 -0.89 -13.12 2.45
N LYS A 40 -1.37 -11.87 2.55
CA LYS A 40 -2.66 -11.52 3.14
C LYS A 40 -3.29 -10.42 2.32
N GLU A 41 -4.62 -10.33 2.37
CA GLU A 41 -5.37 -9.28 1.68
C GLU A 41 -5.34 -7.98 2.47
N PHE A 42 -5.31 -6.85 1.76
CA PHE A 42 -5.55 -5.55 2.38
C PHE A 42 -7.02 -5.41 2.76
N LEU A 43 -7.27 -4.81 3.92
CA LEU A 43 -8.62 -4.41 4.29
C LEU A 43 -8.97 -3.10 3.58
N CYS A 44 -10.27 -2.87 3.37
CA CYS A 44 -10.74 -1.67 2.68
C CYS A 44 -10.26 -0.38 3.33
N ASN A 45 -10.32 -0.30 4.66
CA ASN A 45 -9.84 0.88 5.38
C ASN A 45 -8.33 1.09 5.24
N GLU A 46 -7.56 0.02 5.10
CA GLU A 46 -6.12 0.10 4.87
C GLU A 46 -5.81 0.65 3.48
N VAL A 47 -6.55 0.20 2.48
CA VAL A 47 -6.45 0.73 1.11
C VAL A 47 -6.72 2.22 1.10
N GLN A 48 -7.76 2.66 1.80
CA GLN A 48 -8.11 4.08 1.90
C GLN A 48 -7.00 4.90 2.56
N LYS A 49 -6.42 4.40 3.64
CA LYS A 49 -5.33 5.09 4.33
C LYS A 49 -4.09 5.19 3.45
N ILE A 50 -3.72 4.09 2.79
CA ILE A 50 -2.57 4.08 1.87
C ILE A 50 -2.81 5.05 0.72
N GLY A 51 -4.02 5.06 0.18
CA GLY A 51 -4.41 5.97 -0.90
C GLY A 51 -4.21 7.44 -0.52
N LYS A 52 -4.54 7.80 0.72
CA LYS A 52 -4.33 9.16 1.21
C LYS A 52 -2.85 9.48 1.39
N VAL A 53 -2.10 8.58 2.01
CA VAL A 53 -0.67 8.78 2.29
C VAL A 53 0.13 8.91 1.00
N LEU A 54 -0.18 8.09 0.01
CA LEU A 54 0.51 8.09 -1.29
C LEU A 54 -0.13 9.03 -2.30
N ASP A 55 -1.22 9.70 -1.93
CA ASP A 55 -1.95 10.61 -2.83
C ASP A 55 -2.34 9.93 -4.14
N LEU A 56 -2.95 8.75 -4.02
CA LEU A 56 -3.36 7.96 -5.18
C LEU A 56 -4.69 8.47 -5.75
N SER A 57 -4.76 8.55 -7.08
CA SER A 57 -6.03 8.74 -7.77
C SER A 57 -6.87 7.45 -7.69
N ASP A 58 -8.16 7.55 -8.03
CA ASP A 58 -9.02 6.37 -8.09
C ASP A 58 -8.50 5.34 -9.09
N ALA A 59 -8.01 5.80 -10.25
CA ALA A 59 -7.44 4.92 -11.26
C ALA A 59 -6.19 4.20 -10.74
N GLU A 60 -5.32 4.92 -10.01
CA GLU A 60 -4.12 4.33 -9.41
C GLU A 60 -4.48 3.31 -8.34
N THR A 61 -5.46 3.62 -7.50
CA THR A 61 -5.95 2.70 -6.47
C THR A 61 -6.46 1.41 -7.10
N GLN A 62 -7.26 1.52 -8.17
CA GLN A 62 -7.76 0.36 -8.89
C GLN A 62 -6.61 -0.48 -9.48
N ALA A 63 -5.65 0.18 -10.10
CA ALA A 63 -4.52 -0.50 -10.74
C ALA A 63 -3.63 -1.22 -9.73
N ILE A 64 -3.47 -0.66 -8.53
CA ILE A 64 -2.60 -1.22 -7.49
C ILE A 64 -3.29 -2.33 -6.71
N PHE A 65 -4.51 -2.08 -6.22
CA PHE A 65 -5.15 -2.96 -5.24
C PHE A 65 -6.19 -3.91 -5.82
N PHE A 66 -6.71 -3.62 -7.00
CA PHE A 66 -7.80 -4.40 -7.60
C PHE A 66 -7.42 -4.90 -9.01
N ALA A 67 -6.15 -5.13 -9.19
CA ALA A 67 -5.62 -5.64 -10.45
C ALA A 67 -6.02 -7.10 -10.71
#